data_8fc200ff33cb1482e32e38c05c57efb9
#
_entry.id   8fc200ff33cb1482e32e38c05c57efb9
#
_cell.length_a   1.000
_cell.length_b   1.000
_cell.length_c   1.000
_cell.angle_alpha   90.00
_cell.angle_beta   90.00
_cell.angle_gamma   90.00
#
_symmetry.space_group_name_H-M   'P 1'
#
loop_
_entity.id
_entity.type
_entity.pdbx_description
1 polymer ?
#
loop_
_entity_poly.entity_id
_entity_poly.type
_entity_poly.pdbx_seq_one_letter_code
_entity_poly.pdbx_strand_id
1 'polypeptide(L)'
;MNKLISRGGLAAVASTLAFASMSVNALEFGLLTVNGYLRQYVSVNLEDQPETTSDDAWETQMLRTSLFLDATLPTGPLNWTGRFRFSKDVQTDYEDDLENLTDLGGGFNKADFEDEYDETELKDVTRELFFDWEVNDRLSLRIGKQQVVWGETDFFHATDVIHGYDLRWRTFLVPENQDVRKPLGLIVANILVPEASGELQLVYRPGWDDDDDVGNHIPAFGGRWSLNRNKGFNLIGSAPFDYHNEEGDVDDAHYGARWAGSLGEDDAVNYSVSYYHGQTGFQQDPILACRDQSAFGTAACTGPFNGLAFILPETDTFGASASGYMAGIDTVWRAEFAYSPDRPLGTAFGEIVEIDAWNFVFGIDKTLRLQNTLGTSSPSLFTVQVFDWYLPDVDDEPTAAAGGDVVMNFVGSGKYDEHNVIASAILNLPYAGDRWTVSLVGLSDLTNGGGAFIPAVEWAPGPKWRIKLEADIFFGGDTQTPGGFPPNASIFGAFENMDQLLLRASYQF
;
A
#
# COMPACT_ATOMS: atom_id res chain seq x y z
N MET A 1 -10.27 -17.74 31.15
CA MET A 1 -10.68 -18.27 29.86
C MET A 1 -12.19 -18.04 29.61
N ASN A 2 -12.71 -16.89 30.02
CA ASN A 2 -14.12 -16.51 29.88
C ASN A 2 -14.34 -15.05 29.42
N LYS A 3 -13.37 -14.44 28.75
CA LYS A 3 -13.50 -13.13 28.07
C LYS A 3 -13.33 -13.26 26.55
N LEU A 4 -13.60 -14.42 26.00
CA LEU A 4 -13.59 -14.61 24.56
C LEU A 4 -14.83 -13.94 23.94
N ILE A 5 -14.58 -12.88 23.19
CA ILE A 5 -15.49 -12.20 22.26
C ILE A 5 -16.58 -11.40 22.97
N SER A 6 -16.50 -10.08 22.93
CA SER A 6 -17.63 -9.23 23.29
C SER A 6 -18.89 -9.71 22.54
N ARG A 7 -20.03 -9.76 23.20
CA ARG A 7 -21.29 -10.26 22.62
C ARG A 7 -21.73 -9.52 21.35
N GLY A 8 -21.14 -8.35 21.08
CA GLY A 8 -21.36 -7.55 19.88
C GLY A 8 -20.67 -8.09 18.63
N GLY A 9 -19.42 -8.55 18.74
CA GLY A 9 -18.66 -9.06 17.59
C GLY A 9 -19.25 -10.33 16.98
N LEU A 10 -19.73 -11.28 17.81
CA LEU A 10 -20.40 -12.49 17.34
C LEU A 10 -21.76 -12.20 16.67
N ALA A 11 -22.50 -11.20 17.16
CA ALA A 11 -23.77 -10.82 16.58
C ALA A 11 -23.61 -10.11 15.22
N ALA A 12 -22.56 -9.30 15.05
CA ALA A 12 -22.24 -8.65 13.76
C ALA A 12 -21.81 -9.67 12.70
N VAL A 13 -20.95 -10.64 13.04
CA VAL A 13 -20.57 -11.74 12.14
C VAL A 13 -21.78 -12.59 11.75
N ALA A 14 -22.67 -12.90 12.70
CA ALA A 14 -23.87 -13.67 12.43
C ALA A 14 -24.89 -12.93 11.56
N SER A 15 -25.04 -11.61 11.73
CA SER A 15 -25.94 -10.80 10.90
C SER A 15 -25.45 -10.64 9.47
N THR A 16 -24.13 -10.52 9.25
CA THR A 16 -23.53 -10.42 7.92
C THR A 16 -23.63 -11.74 7.13
N LEU A 17 -23.53 -12.88 7.83
CA LEU A 17 -23.69 -14.21 7.24
C LEU A 17 -25.14 -14.55 6.85
N ALA A 18 -26.13 -13.91 7.46
CA ALA A 18 -27.56 -14.16 7.18
C ALA A 18 -28.02 -13.63 5.80
N PHE A 19 -27.30 -12.68 5.17
CA PHE A 19 -27.59 -12.22 3.82
C PHE A 19 -27.11 -13.16 2.70
N ALA A 20 -26.43 -14.25 3.04
CA ALA A 20 -25.73 -15.14 2.11
C ALA A 20 -26.62 -16.18 1.39
N SER A 21 -27.94 -16.12 1.52
CA SER A 21 -28.84 -17.12 0.91
C SER A 21 -29.36 -16.75 -0.50
N MET A 22 -28.92 -15.64 -1.06
CA MET A 22 -29.31 -15.26 -2.43
C MET A 22 -28.34 -15.85 -3.46
N SER A 23 -28.86 -16.64 -4.38
CA SER A 23 -28.11 -17.16 -5.53
C SER A 23 -27.82 -15.99 -6.48
N VAL A 24 -26.56 -15.55 -6.53
CA VAL A 24 -26.18 -14.41 -7.37
C VAL A 24 -25.22 -14.89 -8.46
N ASN A 25 -25.69 -14.79 -9.69
CA ASN A 25 -24.85 -14.60 -10.89
C ASN A 25 -24.59 -13.09 -11.01
N ALA A 26 -23.64 -12.66 -11.83
CA ALA A 26 -23.52 -11.25 -12.18
C ALA A 26 -24.89 -10.64 -12.40
N LEU A 27 -25.16 -9.48 -11.80
CA LEU A 27 -26.45 -8.83 -11.94
C LEU A 27 -26.48 -8.14 -13.29
N GLU A 28 -27.33 -8.63 -14.18
CA GLU A 28 -27.52 -8.03 -15.51
C GLU A 28 -28.81 -7.19 -15.53
N PHE A 29 -28.66 -5.89 -15.80
CA PHE A 29 -29.75 -4.93 -15.96
C PHE A 29 -29.70 -4.35 -17.36
N GLY A 30 -30.16 -5.11 -18.35
CA GLY A 30 -30.04 -4.75 -19.77
C GLY A 30 -28.58 -4.81 -20.22
N LEU A 31 -27.98 -3.65 -20.51
CA LEU A 31 -26.55 -3.57 -20.87
C LEU A 31 -25.63 -3.39 -19.67
N LEU A 32 -26.17 -3.08 -18.52
CA LEU A 32 -25.38 -2.93 -17.28
C LEU A 32 -25.10 -4.31 -16.67
N THR A 33 -23.82 -4.61 -16.49
CA THR A 33 -23.35 -5.79 -15.76
C THR A 33 -22.72 -5.35 -14.43
N VAL A 34 -23.12 -5.95 -13.33
CA VAL A 34 -22.57 -5.66 -11.99
C VAL A 34 -22.08 -6.95 -11.35
N ASN A 35 -20.81 -6.95 -10.96
CA ASN A 35 -20.18 -8.00 -10.15
C ASN A 35 -19.73 -7.37 -8.83
N GLY A 36 -19.36 -8.22 -7.86
CA GLY A 36 -18.86 -7.66 -6.62
C GLY A 36 -18.57 -8.71 -5.56
N TYR A 37 -18.24 -8.22 -4.38
CA TYR A 37 -18.10 -9.04 -3.20
C TYR A 37 -18.57 -8.32 -1.94
N LEU A 38 -19.02 -9.11 -0.97
CA LEU A 38 -19.15 -8.69 0.41
C LEU A 38 -18.02 -9.36 1.20
N ARG A 39 -17.26 -8.58 1.97
CA ARG A 39 -16.09 -9.04 2.69
C ARG A 39 -16.16 -8.58 4.14
N GLN A 40 -15.87 -9.50 5.06
CA GLN A 40 -15.77 -9.24 6.48
C GLN A 40 -14.35 -9.54 6.94
N TYR A 41 -13.75 -8.61 7.69
CA TYR A 41 -12.49 -8.78 8.38
C TYR A 41 -12.73 -8.74 9.88
N VAL A 42 -12.05 -9.62 10.60
CA VAL A 42 -11.99 -9.63 12.06
C VAL A 42 -10.55 -9.93 12.43
N SER A 43 -9.88 -9.05 13.14
CA SER A 43 -8.56 -9.33 13.69
C SER A 43 -8.54 -9.19 15.21
N VAL A 44 -7.63 -9.93 15.83
CA VAL A 44 -7.36 -9.86 17.27
C VAL A 44 -5.86 -9.72 17.49
N ASN A 45 -5.45 -8.95 18.48
CA ASN A 45 -4.04 -8.87 18.91
C ASN A 45 -3.62 -10.24 19.47
N LEU A 46 -2.41 -10.69 19.13
CA LEU A 46 -1.85 -11.91 19.71
C LEU A 46 -1.07 -11.63 21.00
N GLU A 47 -0.58 -10.43 21.15
CA GLU A 47 0.22 -9.98 22.27
C GLU A 47 -0.41 -8.74 22.92
N ASP A 48 0.02 -8.44 24.14
CA ASP A 48 -0.30 -7.22 24.84
C ASP A 48 0.41 -6.04 24.18
N GLN A 49 -0.31 -4.96 23.97
CA GLN A 49 0.24 -3.77 23.32
C GLN A 49 0.85 -2.86 24.41
N PRO A 50 2.16 -2.57 24.31
CA PRO A 50 2.87 -1.88 25.40
C PRO A 50 2.44 -0.43 25.60
N GLU A 51 1.70 0.15 24.66
CA GLU A 51 1.25 1.54 24.70
C GLU A 51 0.03 1.76 25.58
N THR A 52 -0.83 0.76 25.70
CA THR A 52 -2.04 0.82 26.50
C THR A 52 -1.75 0.44 27.96
N THR A 53 -2.67 0.75 28.87
CA THR A 53 -2.59 0.36 30.29
C THR A 53 -3.37 -0.92 30.59
N SER A 54 -4.17 -1.40 29.63
CA SER A 54 -4.93 -2.62 29.67
C SER A 54 -4.16 -3.76 29.04
N ASP A 55 -4.55 -5.01 29.36
CA ASP A 55 -4.02 -6.21 28.70
C ASP A 55 -4.83 -6.44 27.43
N ASP A 56 -4.27 -6.03 26.29
CA ASP A 56 -4.93 -6.09 24.98
C ASP A 56 -4.74 -7.43 24.26
N ALA A 57 -4.04 -8.39 24.86
CA ALA A 57 -3.86 -9.71 24.27
C ALA A 57 -5.22 -10.39 24.05
N TRP A 58 -5.47 -10.82 22.81
CA TRP A 58 -6.74 -11.41 22.34
C TRP A 58 -7.93 -10.44 22.28
N GLU A 59 -7.72 -9.15 22.40
CA GLU A 59 -8.74 -8.16 22.11
C GLU A 59 -8.93 -7.96 20.60
N THR A 60 -10.14 -7.54 20.24
CA THR A 60 -10.46 -7.26 18.85
C THR A 60 -9.74 -5.98 18.42
N GLN A 61 -8.87 -6.10 17.43
CA GLN A 61 -8.15 -4.97 16.85
C GLN A 61 -8.93 -4.32 15.70
N MET A 62 -9.63 -5.14 14.88
CA MET A 62 -10.37 -4.67 13.71
C MET A 62 -11.66 -5.45 13.51
N LEU A 63 -12.72 -4.73 13.17
CA LEU A 63 -14.00 -5.30 12.74
C LEU A 63 -14.53 -4.50 11.54
N ARG A 64 -14.07 -4.87 10.33
CA ARG A 64 -14.34 -4.14 9.09
C ARG A 64 -15.24 -4.94 8.15
N THR A 65 -16.29 -4.29 7.63
CA THR A 65 -17.16 -4.83 6.58
C THR A 65 -16.99 -4.01 5.31
N SER A 66 -16.79 -4.66 4.16
CA SER A 66 -16.63 -3.99 2.86
C SER A 66 -17.55 -4.61 1.83
N LEU A 67 -18.31 -3.78 1.12
CA LEU A 67 -19.07 -4.13 -0.08
C LEU A 67 -18.39 -3.48 -1.29
N PHE A 68 -17.94 -4.29 -2.21
CA PHE A 68 -17.36 -3.85 -3.47
C PHE A 68 -18.28 -4.16 -4.64
N LEU A 69 -18.47 -3.20 -5.54
CA LEU A 69 -19.26 -3.31 -6.76
C LEU A 69 -18.41 -2.91 -7.95
N ASP A 70 -18.35 -3.75 -8.96
CA ASP A 70 -17.73 -3.46 -10.28
C ASP A 70 -18.84 -3.48 -11.34
N ALA A 71 -19.11 -2.33 -11.92
CA ALA A 71 -20.18 -2.09 -12.86
C ALA A 71 -19.62 -1.69 -14.23
N THR A 72 -20.08 -2.35 -15.30
CA THR A 72 -19.73 -2.02 -16.68
C THR A 72 -20.96 -1.73 -17.52
N LEU A 73 -20.92 -0.67 -18.34
CA LEU A 73 -22.02 -0.25 -19.19
C LEU A 73 -21.52 0.21 -20.57
N PRO A 74 -21.66 -0.61 -21.61
CA PRO A 74 -21.35 -0.20 -22.98
C PRO A 74 -22.44 0.74 -23.52
N THR A 75 -22.02 1.91 -24.05
CA THR A 75 -22.91 2.91 -24.64
C THR A 75 -22.39 3.36 -26.02
N GLY A 76 -22.59 2.55 -27.04
CA GLY A 76 -22.07 2.83 -28.39
C GLY A 76 -20.54 2.77 -28.43
N PRO A 77 -19.85 3.88 -28.75
CA PRO A 77 -18.37 3.87 -28.82
C PRO A 77 -17.69 3.94 -27.45
N LEU A 78 -18.45 4.18 -26.37
CA LEU A 78 -17.91 4.30 -25.03
C LEU A 78 -18.26 3.08 -24.19
N ASN A 79 -17.29 2.60 -23.42
CA ASN A 79 -17.50 1.59 -22.40
C ASN A 79 -17.23 2.20 -21.03
N TRP A 80 -18.28 2.34 -20.22
CA TRP A 80 -18.20 2.92 -18.87
C TRP A 80 -17.86 1.84 -17.84
N THR A 81 -16.96 2.17 -16.94
CA THR A 81 -16.62 1.35 -15.77
C THR A 81 -16.78 2.17 -14.51
N GLY A 82 -17.51 1.62 -13.54
CA GLY A 82 -17.63 2.19 -12.20
C GLY A 82 -17.28 1.14 -11.14
N ARG A 83 -16.33 1.44 -10.26
CA ARG A 83 -15.94 0.61 -9.12
C ARG A 83 -16.18 1.35 -7.83
N PHE A 84 -17.00 0.76 -6.97
CA PHE A 84 -17.46 1.37 -5.74
C PHE A 84 -17.13 0.44 -4.57
N ARG A 85 -16.54 0.98 -3.50
CA ARG A 85 -16.28 0.24 -2.28
C ARG A 85 -16.87 0.99 -1.10
N PHE A 86 -17.82 0.36 -0.43
CA PHE A 86 -18.37 0.83 0.83
C PHE A 86 -17.71 0.05 1.95
N SER A 87 -17.09 0.72 2.88
CA SER A 87 -16.46 0.08 4.03
C SER A 87 -16.88 0.79 5.30
N LYS A 88 -17.25 -0.02 6.31
CA LYS A 88 -17.46 0.43 7.69
C LYS A 88 -16.56 -0.37 8.59
N ASP A 89 -15.79 0.33 9.38
CA ASP A 89 -14.99 -0.21 10.46
C ASP A 89 -15.71 0.11 11.79
N VAL A 90 -15.84 -0.86 12.66
CA VAL A 90 -16.49 -0.66 13.95
C VAL A 90 -15.41 -0.41 14.97
N GLN A 91 -15.44 0.75 15.62
CA GLN A 91 -14.53 1.09 16.70
C GLN A 91 -14.51 -0.02 17.75
N THR A 92 -13.30 -0.41 18.14
CA THR A 92 -13.06 -1.54 19.03
C THR A 92 -12.68 -1.04 20.42
N ASP A 93 -12.78 -1.93 21.44
CA ASP A 93 -12.34 -1.60 22.81
C ASP A 93 -10.84 -1.21 22.83
N TYR A 94 -10.03 -1.84 21.98
CA TYR A 94 -8.61 -1.48 21.80
C TYR A 94 -8.42 -0.04 21.26
N GLU A 95 -9.23 0.37 20.28
CA GLU A 95 -9.18 1.74 19.74
C GLU A 95 -9.68 2.77 20.78
N ASP A 96 -10.69 2.41 21.59
CA ASP A 96 -11.13 3.23 22.72
C ASP A 96 -9.98 3.44 23.74
N ASP A 97 -9.19 2.39 23.99
CA ASP A 97 -8.03 2.48 24.89
C ASP A 97 -6.92 3.34 24.29
N LEU A 98 -6.65 3.23 22.96
CA LEU A 98 -5.73 4.14 22.28
C LEU A 98 -6.17 5.61 22.36
N GLU A 99 -7.45 5.89 22.17
CA GLU A 99 -7.98 7.25 22.33
C GLU A 99 -7.80 7.79 23.75
N ASN A 100 -7.82 6.94 24.75
CA ASN A 100 -7.66 7.33 26.14
C ASN A 100 -6.20 7.57 26.57
N LEU A 101 -5.21 7.16 25.74
CA LEU A 101 -3.78 7.41 26.01
C LEU A 101 -3.42 8.89 25.98
N THR A 102 -4.15 9.71 25.26
CA THR A 102 -3.77 11.08 24.91
C THR A 102 -4.07 12.13 25.99
N ASP A 103 -4.34 11.75 27.23
CA ASP A 103 -4.41 12.72 28.35
C ASP A 103 -3.00 13.17 28.84
N LEU A 104 -2.06 13.32 27.90
CA LEU A 104 -0.68 13.72 28.17
C LEU A 104 -0.49 15.20 28.40
N GLY A 105 -1.56 15.98 28.54
CA GLY A 105 -1.52 17.37 29.04
C GLY A 105 -0.73 18.37 28.20
N GLY A 106 -0.41 18.06 26.94
CA GLY A 106 0.48 18.86 26.10
C GLY A 106 -0.21 19.71 25.02
N GLY A 107 -1.53 19.70 24.96
CA GLY A 107 -2.27 20.42 23.91
C GLY A 107 -2.36 19.65 22.58
N PHE A 108 -1.98 18.38 22.57
CA PHE A 108 -2.21 17.47 21.45
C PHE A 108 -3.70 17.11 21.37
N ASN A 109 -4.25 17.06 20.17
CA ASN A 109 -5.58 16.55 19.97
C ASN A 109 -5.61 15.06 20.26
N LYS A 110 -6.70 14.64 20.91
CA LYS A 110 -7.00 13.23 21.08
C LYS A 110 -7.23 12.60 19.70
N ALA A 111 -6.74 11.41 19.48
CA ALA A 111 -7.15 10.62 18.33
C ALA A 111 -8.66 10.34 18.42
N ASP A 112 -9.32 10.26 17.30
CA ASP A 112 -10.74 9.92 17.14
C ASP A 112 -10.84 8.92 16.00
N PHE A 113 -11.23 7.69 16.30
CA PHE A 113 -11.26 6.59 15.34
C PHE A 113 -12.67 6.25 14.86
N GLU A 114 -13.73 6.97 15.33
CA GLU A 114 -15.12 6.60 15.05
C GLU A 114 -15.39 6.40 13.55
N ASP A 115 -14.84 7.26 12.70
CA ASP A 115 -15.02 7.22 11.25
C ASP A 115 -13.69 7.17 10.46
N GLU A 116 -12.54 7.08 11.14
CA GLU A 116 -11.19 7.20 10.53
C GLU A 116 -10.94 6.20 9.40
N TYR A 117 -11.45 4.99 9.54
CA TYR A 117 -11.25 3.92 8.56
C TYR A 117 -12.45 3.68 7.64
N ASP A 118 -13.46 4.52 7.74
CA ASP A 118 -14.68 4.39 6.96
C ASP A 118 -14.49 4.87 5.50
N GLU A 119 -15.20 4.21 4.60
CA GLU A 119 -15.37 4.64 3.22
C GLU A 119 -16.87 4.73 2.96
N THR A 120 -17.51 5.79 3.45
CA THR A 120 -18.98 5.99 3.38
C THR A 120 -19.36 7.24 2.61
N GLU A 121 -18.46 8.20 2.47
CA GLU A 121 -18.67 9.38 1.63
C GLU A 121 -18.51 9.03 0.15
N LEU A 122 -19.23 9.72 -0.72
CA LEU A 122 -19.23 9.41 -2.16
C LEU A 122 -17.84 9.47 -2.80
N LYS A 123 -16.96 10.37 -2.34
CA LYS A 123 -15.59 10.51 -2.82
C LYS A 123 -14.76 9.26 -2.52
N ASP A 124 -14.88 8.70 -1.29
CA ASP A 124 -14.13 7.53 -0.83
C ASP A 124 -14.72 6.24 -1.41
N VAL A 125 -16.06 6.16 -1.45
CA VAL A 125 -16.81 5.05 -2.05
C VAL A 125 -16.48 4.88 -3.52
N THR A 126 -16.30 5.99 -4.27
CA THR A 126 -16.00 5.95 -5.70
C THR A 126 -14.52 5.67 -5.92
N ARG A 127 -14.17 4.38 -6.00
CA ARG A 127 -12.80 3.94 -6.27
C ARG A 127 -12.39 4.27 -7.69
N GLU A 128 -13.21 3.93 -8.66
CA GLU A 128 -12.93 4.25 -10.06
C GLU A 128 -14.25 4.62 -10.77
N LEU A 129 -14.16 5.61 -11.65
CA LEU A 129 -15.24 5.98 -12.55
C LEU A 129 -14.63 6.58 -13.82
N PHE A 130 -14.62 5.80 -14.89
CA PHE A 130 -14.02 6.20 -16.16
C PHE A 130 -14.77 5.62 -17.35
N PHE A 131 -14.44 6.09 -18.54
CA PHE A 131 -14.85 5.45 -19.78
C PHE A 131 -13.66 5.18 -20.69
N ASP A 132 -13.75 4.07 -21.41
CA ASP A 132 -12.87 3.72 -22.51
C ASP A 132 -13.53 4.14 -23.83
N TRP A 133 -12.74 4.74 -24.72
CA TRP A 133 -13.11 5.14 -26.05
C TRP A 133 -12.11 4.63 -27.09
N GLU A 134 -12.55 3.68 -27.90
CA GLU A 134 -11.80 3.23 -29.08
C GLU A 134 -11.95 4.27 -30.19
N VAL A 135 -10.96 5.17 -30.31
CA VAL A 135 -10.99 6.25 -31.33
C VAL A 135 -10.79 5.66 -32.73
N ASN A 136 -9.87 4.70 -32.84
CA ASN A 136 -9.60 3.89 -34.05
C ASN A 136 -8.80 2.63 -33.67
N ASP A 137 -8.45 1.80 -34.65
CA ASP A 137 -7.77 0.51 -34.44
C ASP A 137 -6.38 0.62 -33.75
N ARG A 138 -5.84 1.84 -33.60
CA ARG A 138 -4.53 2.08 -32.99
C ARG A 138 -4.55 2.99 -31.78
N LEU A 139 -5.60 3.75 -31.58
CA LEU A 139 -5.72 4.74 -30.51
C LEU A 139 -6.94 4.44 -29.67
N SER A 140 -6.72 4.19 -28.40
CA SER A 140 -7.75 4.20 -27.36
C SER A 140 -7.47 5.27 -26.32
N LEU A 141 -8.54 5.82 -25.75
CA LEU A 141 -8.49 6.80 -24.67
C LEU A 141 -9.26 6.25 -23.47
N ARG A 142 -8.70 6.39 -22.28
CA ARG A 142 -9.41 6.19 -21.03
C ARG A 142 -9.39 7.48 -20.22
N ILE A 143 -10.56 7.94 -19.78
CA ILE A 143 -10.72 9.25 -19.12
C ILE A 143 -11.60 9.07 -17.88
N GLY A 144 -11.11 9.55 -16.73
CA GLY A 144 -11.81 9.54 -15.44
C GLY A 144 -10.94 9.11 -14.28
N LYS A 145 -11.55 8.92 -13.09
CA LYS A 145 -10.88 8.40 -11.89
C LYS A 145 -10.53 6.92 -12.11
N GLN A 146 -9.26 6.57 -12.13
CA GLN A 146 -8.78 5.26 -12.53
C GLN A 146 -7.43 4.92 -11.91
N GLN A 147 -7.06 3.64 -11.95
CA GLN A 147 -5.72 3.16 -11.63
C GLN A 147 -4.95 2.84 -12.92
N VAL A 148 -3.68 3.24 -12.96
CA VAL A 148 -2.70 2.89 -14.01
C VAL A 148 -1.52 2.20 -13.33
N VAL A 149 -1.16 1.01 -13.77
CA VAL A 149 -0.10 0.19 -13.15
C VAL A 149 1.05 0.04 -14.14
N TRP A 150 2.24 0.48 -13.75
CA TRP A 150 3.45 0.34 -14.56
C TRP A 150 4.41 -0.73 -14.04
N GLY A 151 4.34 -1.05 -12.74
CA GLY A 151 5.13 -2.10 -12.12
C GLY A 151 4.64 -3.51 -12.48
N GLU A 152 5.56 -4.46 -12.52
CA GLU A 152 5.30 -5.87 -12.81
C GLU A 152 5.52 -6.78 -11.59
N THR A 153 5.98 -6.22 -10.46
CA THR A 153 6.31 -6.94 -9.24
C THR A 153 5.19 -6.91 -8.22
N ASP A 154 5.19 -7.83 -7.24
CA ASP A 154 4.03 -8.06 -6.37
C ASP A 154 4.06 -7.23 -5.09
N PHE A 155 5.17 -7.22 -4.35
CA PHE A 155 5.27 -6.62 -3.02
C PHE A 155 5.90 -5.23 -3.04
N PHE A 156 7.04 -5.10 -3.70
CA PHE A 156 7.78 -3.86 -3.85
C PHE A 156 7.87 -3.51 -5.32
N HIS A 157 7.69 -2.24 -5.64
CA HIS A 157 7.64 -1.75 -7.00
C HIS A 157 8.73 -0.69 -7.20
N ALA A 158 9.45 -0.75 -8.30
CA ALA A 158 10.33 0.33 -8.70
C ALA A 158 9.66 1.29 -9.68
N THR A 159 8.85 0.76 -10.60
CA THR A 159 8.26 1.52 -11.71
C THR A 159 6.79 1.90 -11.54
N ASP A 160 6.11 1.45 -10.48
CA ASP A 160 4.71 1.81 -10.19
C ASP A 160 4.65 3.14 -9.40
N VAL A 161 4.87 4.24 -10.10
CA VAL A 161 5.14 5.56 -9.50
C VAL A 161 3.98 6.56 -9.59
N ILE A 162 2.86 6.19 -10.24
CA ILE A 162 1.78 7.14 -10.51
C ILE A 162 0.87 7.36 -9.29
N HIS A 163 0.61 6.30 -8.53
CA HIS A 163 -0.38 6.29 -7.47
C HIS A 163 0.24 6.14 -6.09
N GLY A 164 -0.32 6.87 -5.12
CA GLY A 164 -0.14 6.57 -3.71
C GLY A 164 -1.00 5.39 -3.24
N TYR A 165 -0.82 5.02 -1.98
CA TYR A 165 -1.49 3.91 -1.32
C TYR A 165 -2.15 4.36 -0.02
N ASP A 166 -3.32 3.85 0.28
CA ASP A 166 -3.95 4.00 1.58
C ASP A 166 -3.45 2.90 2.52
N LEU A 167 -2.52 3.26 3.38
CA LEU A 167 -1.86 2.35 4.33
C LEU A 167 -2.47 2.41 5.74
N ARG A 168 -3.52 3.22 5.97
CA ARG A 168 -4.05 3.50 7.30
C ARG A 168 -4.67 2.29 7.99
N TRP A 169 -5.51 1.54 7.28
CA TRP A 169 -6.35 0.53 7.91
C TRP A 169 -5.68 -0.84 8.09
N ARG A 170 -4.67 -1.18 7.27
CA ARG A 170 -3.93 -2.44 7.35
C ARG A 170 -2.51 -2.37 6.80
N THR A 171 -1.90 -1.22 6.74
CA THR A 171 -0.55 -0.98 6.22
C THR A 171 -0.24 -1.77 4.92
N PHE A 172 0.94 -2.35 4.77
CA PHE A 172 1.35 -3.15 3.59
C PHE A 172 0.82 -4.60 3.58
N LEU A 173 0.01 -5.01 4.56
CA LEU A 173 -0.47 -6.39 4.70
C LEU A 173 -1.67 -6.72 3.80
N VAL A 174 -2.18 -5.79 3.03
CA VAL A 174 -3.26 -6.03 2.06
C VAL A 174 -2.65 -6.64 0.80
N PRO A 175 -2.95 -7.92 0.49
CA PRO A 175 -2.28 -8.61 -0.62
C PRO A 175 -2.74 -8.12 -1.99
N GLU A 176 -3.92 -7.51 -2.07
CA GLU A 176 -4.47 -6.97 -3.30
C GLU A 176 -4.11 -5.48 -3.43
N ASN A 177 -3.00 -5.12 -4.09
CA ASN A 177 -2.54 -3.73 -4.27
C ASN A 177 -3.62 -2.79 -4.81
N GLN A 178 -4.51 -3.28 -5.67
CA GLN A 178 -5.63 -2.51 -6.18
C GLN A 178 -6.62 -2.05 -5.09
N ASP A 179 -6.67 -2.73 -3.95
CA ASP A 179 -7.56 -2.38 -2.84
C ASP A 179 -7.01 -1.21 -2.01
N VAL A 180 -5.70 -1.02 -2.00
CA VAL A 180 -5.01 0.07 -1.27
C VAL A 180 -4.52 1.19 -2.18
N ARG A 181 -4.25 0.93 -3.47
CA ARG A 181 -3.83 1.97 -4.42
C ARG A 181 -4.92 3.03 -4.55
N LYS A 182 -4.55 4.30 -4.49
CA LYS A 182 -5.45 5.46 -4.58
C LYS A 182 -5.65 5.85 -6.05
N PRO A 183 -6.86 5.71 -6.60
CA PRO A 183 -7.13 6.09 -7.99
C PRO A 183 -7.12 7.60 -8.18
N LEU A 184 -6.62 8.07 -9.32
CA LEU A 184 -6.53 9.47 -9.69
C LEU A 184 -7.38 9.80 -10.93
N GLY A 185 -7.75 11.06 -11.07
CA GLY A 185 -8.43 11.62 -12.24
C GLY A 185 -7.48 11.79 -13.43
N LEU A 186 -7.41 10.80 -14.32
CA LEU A 186 -6.43 10.72 -15.38
C LEU A 186 -7.05 10.75 -16.78
N ILE A 187 -6.27 11.26 -17.74
CA ILE A 187 -6.45 11.07 -19.18
C ILE A 187 -5.32 10.15 -19.66
N VAL A 188 -5.66 8.97 -20.15
CA VAL A 188 -4.71 7.98 -20.64
C VAL A 188 -4.95 7.74 -22.12
N ALA A 189 -3.90 7.85 -22.92
CA ALA A 189 -3.92 7.51 -24.35
C ALA A 189 -3.02 6.30 -24.61
N ASN A 190 -3.57 5.23 -25.16
CA ASN A 190 -2.81 4.06 -25.60
C ASN A 190 -2.71 4.07 -27.12
N ILE A 191 -1.51 4.03 -27.63
CA ILE A 191 -1.18 4.07 -29.06
C ILE A 191 -0.49 2.79 -29.44
N LEU A 192 -1.21 1.90 -30.09
CA LEU A 192 -0.67 0.64 -30.59
C LEU A 192 0.24 0.87 -31.79
N VAL A 193 1.47 0.30 -31.76
CA VAL A 193 2.46 0.39 -32.83
C VAL A 193 2.88 -1.04 -33.24
N PRO A 194 2.05 -1.73 -34.05
CA PRO A 194 2.29 -3.12 -34.42
C PRO A 194 3.62 -3.32 -35.15
N GLU A 195 4.05 -2.31 -35.88
CA GLU A 195 5.32 -2.34 -36.63
C GLU A 195 6.58 -2.44 -35.73
N ALA A 196 6.43 -2.05 -34.45
CA ALA A 196 7.46 -2.15 -33.43
C ALA A 196 7.10 -3.18 -32.33
N SER A 197 6.07 -4.00 -32.53
CA SER A 197 5.58 -4.98 -31.56
C SER A 197 5.38 -4.36 -30.16
N GLY A 198 4.76 -3.17 -30.12
CA GLY A 198 4.61 -2.47 -28.84
C GLY A 198 3.50 -1.43 -28.83
N GLU A 199 3.37 -0.80 -27.67
CA GLU A 199 2.39 0.23 -27.36
C GLU A 199 3.05 1.40 -26.64
N LEU A 200 2.69 2.63 -27.03
CA LEU A 200 3.01 3.84 -26.29
C LEU A 200 1.80 4.26 -25.47
N GLN A 201 1.93 4.30 -24.16
CA GLN A 201 0.95 4.86 -23.24
C GLN A 201 1.40 6.26 -22.81
N LEU A 202 0.48 7.23 -22.90
CA LEU A 202 0.64 8.57 -22.39
C LEU A 202 -0.35 8.79 -21.25
N VAL A 203 0.11 9.33 -20.14
CA VAL A 203 -0.69 9.60 -18.95
C VAL A 203 -0.63 11.09 -18.63
N TYR A 204 -1.76 11.67 -18.34
CA TYR A 204 -1.90 13.07 -17.93
C TYR A 204 -2.88 13.19 -16.76
N ARG A 205 -2.45 13.78 -15.65
CA ARG A 205 -3.26 14.17 -14.50
C ARG A 205 -3.43 15.69 -14.55
N PRO A 206 -4.65 16.21 -14.66
CA PRO A 206 -4.89 17.66 -14.78
C PRO A 206 -4.94 18.42 -13.44
N GLY A 207 -4.68 17.77 -12.29
CA GLY A 207 -4.74 18.42 -10.99
C GLY A 207 -6.17 18.56 -10.43
N TRP A 208 -7.04 17.58 -10.67
CA TRP A 208 -8.45 17.62 -10.21
C TRP A 208 -8.68 16.89 -8.90
N ASP A 209 -7.68 16.16 -8.44
CA ASP A 209 -7.80 15.35 -7.25
C ASP A 209 -7.58 16.20 -5.99
N ASP A 210 -8.17 15.78 -4.88
CA ASP A 210 -7.95 16.41 -3.58
C ASP A 210 -6.52 16.11 -3.07
N ASP A 211 -5.99 16.92 -2.18
CA ASP A 211 -4.64 16.82 -1.63
C ASP A 211 -4.38 15.44 -1.02
N ASP A 212 -5.38 14.86 -0.37
CA ASP A 212 -5.29 13.55 0.26
C ASP A 212 -5.40 12.38 -0.73
N ASP A 213 -5.73 12.61 -2.01
CA ASP A 213 -5.73 11.59 -3.06
C ASP A 213 -4.33 11.36 -3.66
N VAL A 214 -3.40 12.32 -3.54
CA VAL A 214 -2.04 12.23 -4.07
C VAL A 214 -1.08 11.70 -3.00
N GLY A 215 -0.07 10.92 -3.40
CA GLY A 215 0.89 10.30 -2.48
C GLY A 215 0.31 9.23 -1.57
N ASN A 216 1.11 8.74 -0.64
CA ASN A 216 0.67 7.74 0.33
C ASN A 216 -0.14 8.37 1.46
N HIS A 217 -1.21 7.68 1.87
CA HIS A 217 -1.94 8.00 3.07
C HIS A 217 -1.47 7.07 4.19
N ILE A 218 -0.66 7.61 5.09
CA ILE A 218 -0.07 6.88 6.21
C ILE A 218 -0.91 7.00 7.47
N PRO A 219 -0.76 6.09 8.45
CA PRO A 219 -1.51 6.13 9.71
C PRO A 219 -0.98 7.21 10.67
N ALA A 220 -0.99 8.47 10.26
CA ALA A 220 -0.51 9.61 11.04
C ALA A 220 -1.45 10.02 12.19
N PHE A 221 -2.65 9.43 12.25
CA PHE A 221 -3.66 9.72 13.27
C PHE A 221 -3.50 8.91 14.56
N GLY A 222 -2.43 8.13 14.69
CA GLY A 222 -2.17 7.36 15.90
C GLY A 222 -2.98 6.09 16.04
N GLY A 223 -3.54 5.59 14.94
CA GLY A 223 -4.39 4.40 14.91
C GLY A 223 -3.63 3.08 15.10
N ARG A 224 -4.35 2.00 14.94
CA ARG A 224 -3.88 0.61 15.18
C ARG A 224 -2.62 0.20 14.40
N TRP A 225 -2.35 0.82 13.24
CA TRP A 225 -1.17 0.57 12.42
C TRP A 225 -0.14 1.70 12.47
N SER A 226 -0.34 2.68 13.34
CA SER A 226 0.70 3.66 13.64
C SER A 226 1.87 2.99 14.34
N LEU A 227 3.06 3.53 14.15
CA LEU A 227 4.23 3.07 14.90
C LEU A 227 3.95 3.18 16.40
N ASN A 228 4.45 2.22 17.18
CA ASN A 228 4.14 2.08 18.61
C ASN A 228 4.21 3.40 19.40
N ARG A 229 5.22 4.22 19.18
CA ARG A 229 5.38 5.51 19.85
C ARG A 229 4.38 6.60 19.45
N ASN A 230 3.63 6.41 18.37
CA ASN A 230 2.68 7.39 17.84
C ASN A 230 1.23 6.96 18.04
N LYS A 231 1.00 5.76 18.54
CA LYS A 231 -0.35 5.28 18.83
C LYS A 231 -1.06 6.20 19.81
N GLY A 232 -2.32 6.47 19.57
CA GLY A 232 -3.14 7.39 20.34
C GLY A 232 -2.91 8.88 20.05
N PHE A 233 -1.88 9.25 19.27
CA PHE A 233 -1.60 10.64 18.94
C PHE A 233 -2.14 10.99 17.55
N ASN A 234 -3.05 11.92 17.47
CA ASN A 234 -3.39 12.57 16.22
C ASN A 234 -2.34 13.64 15.89
N LEU A 235 -1.33 13.27 15.12
CA LEU A 235 -0.25 14.17 14.73
C LEU A 235 -0.72 15.26 13.77
N ILE A 236 -1.69 14.96 12.89
CA ILE A 236 -2.25 15.92 11.94
C ILE A 236 -3.17 16.91 12.64
N GLY A 237 -4.04 16.44 13.53
CA GLY A 237 -4.95 17.31 14.27
C GLY A 237 -4.32 18.09 15.41
N SER A 238 -3.14 17.70 15.88
CA SER A 238 -2.49 18.30 17.07
C SER A 238 -1.68 19.55 16.77
N ALA A 239 -1.24 19.68 15.53
CA ALA A 239 -0.57 20.88 15.03
C ALA A 239 -1.21 21.24 13.69
N PRO A 240 -1.03 22.44 13.18
CA PRO A 240 -1.49 22.81 11.86
C PRO A 240 -0.60 22.14 10.80
N PHE A 241 -0.49 20.80 10.84
CA PHE A 241 0.12 20.02 9.79
C PHE A 241 -0.90 19.92 8.68
N ASP A 242 -0.81 20.86 7.77
CA ASP A 242 -1.48 20.83 6.49
C ASP A 242 -0.49 20.36 5.41
N TYR A 243 -1.01 19.98 4.28
CA TYR A 243 -0.19 19.80 3.09
C TYR A 243 0.25 21.18 2.59
N HIS A 244 1.55 21.34 2.35
CA HIS A 244 2.12 22.60 1.87
C HIS A 244 3.29 22.31 0.94
N ASN A 245 3.10 22.60 -0.33
CA ASN A 245 4.15 22.50 -1.33
C ASN A 245 4.45 23.91 -1.84
N GLU A 246 5.73 24.32 -1.79
CA GLU A 246 6.19 25.61 -2.35
C GLU A 246 6.35 25.52 -3.86
N GLU A 247 6.79 24.35 -4.33
CA GLU A 247 6.92 23.98 -5.74
C GLU A 247 6.18 22.68 -5.96
N GLY A 248 5.44 22.55 -7.07
CA GLY A 248 4.69 21.33 -7.36
C GLY A 248 3.49 21.13 -6.45
N ASP A 249 2.55 22.07 -6.50
CA ASP A 249 1.27 21.91 -5.78
C ASP A 249 0.51 20.68 -6.29
N VAL A 250 -0.29 20.07 -5.43
CA VAL A 250 -1.13 18.93 -5.82
C VAL A 250 -2.14 19.29 -6.93
N ASP A 251 -2.42 20.57 -7.11
CA ASP A 251 -3.20 21.11 -8.23
C ASP A 251 -2.43 21.12 -9.55
N ASP A 252 -1.11 20.91 -9.54
CA ASP A 252 -0.30 20.91 -10.74
C ASP A 252 -0.50 19.65 -11.57
N ALA A 253 -0.27 19.79 -12.87
CA ALA A 253 -0.48 18.72 -13.82
C ALA A 253 0.69 17.75 -13.83
N HIS A 254 0.42 16.46 -13.57
CA HIS A 254 1.41 15.40 -13.73
C HIS A 254 1.30 14.76 -15.12
N TYR A 255 2.40 14.25 -15.62
CA TYR A 255 2.41 13.60 -16.92
C TYR A 255 3.47 12.50 -17.01
N GLY A 256 3.22 11.55 -17.88
CA GLY A 256 4.16 10.48 -18.13
C GLY A 256 3.96 9.79 -19.45
N ALA A 257 4.98 9.04 -19.85
CA ALA A 257 4.97 8.22 -21.04
C ALA A 257 5.63 6.86 -20.75
N ARG A 258 5.01 5.78 -21.22
CA ARG A 258 5.55 4.43 -21.15
C ARG A 258 5.50 3.78 -22.52
N TRP A 259 6.63 3.28 -22.98
CA TRP A 259 6.68 2.34 -24.08
C TRP A 259 6.76 0.93 -23.52
N ALA A 260 5.89 0.04 -23.97
CA ALA A 260 5.93 -1.38 -23.66
C ALA A 260 5.98 -2.19 -24.96
N GLY A 261 6.80 -3.22 -24.98
CA GLY A 261 6.97 -4.07 -26.15
C GLY A 261 7.50 -5.46 -25.80
N SER A 262 7.64 -6.30 -26.82
CA SER A 262 8.22 -7.62 -26.71
C SER A 262 9.36 -7.83 -27.68
N LEU A 263 10.33 -8.67 -27.29
CA LEU A 263 11.55 -8.98 -28.04
C LEU A 263 11.77 -10.49 -28.09
N GLY A 264 12.40 -10.95 -29.19
CA GLY A 264 12.80 -12.35 -29.39
C GLY A 264 11.84 -13.15 -30.24
N GLU A 265 12.20 -14.41 -30.50
CA GLU A 265 11.30 -15.34 -31.13
C GLU A 265 10.23 -15.76 -30.11
N ASP A 266 8.97 -15.77 -30.54
CA ASP A 266 7.80 -16.06 -29.69
C ASP A 266 7.64 -15.12 -28.49
N ASP A 267 8.03 -13.83 -28.64
CA ASP A 267 7.90 -12.79 -27.60
C ASP A 267 8.52 -13.19 -26.24
N ALA A 268 9.72 -13.74 -26.29
CA ALA A 268 10.38 -14.38 -25.16
C ALA A 268 10.71 -13.42 -24.00
N VAL A 269 10.80 -12.12 -24.27
CA VAL A 269 11.05 -11.07 -23.26
C VAL A 269 10.09 -9.91 -23.50
N ASN A 270 9.27 -9.60 -22.49
CA ASN A 270 8.54 -8.35 -22.42
C ASN A 270 9.42 -7.30 -21.76
N TYR A 271 9.32 -6.06 -22.22
CA TYR A 271 10.06 -4.95 -21.65
C TYR A 271 9.24 -3.67 -21.67
N SER A 272 9.56 -2.75 -20.78
CA SER A 272 9.05 -1.37 -20.86
C SER A 272 10.14 -0.36 -20.49
N VAL A 273 9.96 0.87 -20.98
CA VAL A 273 10.69 2.06 -20.54
C VAL A 273 9.69 3.16 -20.29
N SER A 274 9.89 3.94 -19.24
CA SER A 274 8.95 4.96 -18.83
C SER A 274 9.62 6.23 -18.31
N TYR A 275 8.89 7.30 -18.36
CA TYR A 275 9.18 8.56 -17.71
C TYR A 275 7.90 9.07 -17.05
N TYR A 276 8.01 9.57 -15.83
CA TYR A 276 6.91 10.19 -15.11
C TYR A 276 7.42 11.43 -14.38
N HIS A 277 6.66 12.50 -14.48
CA HIS A 277 6.83 13.75 -13.74
C HIS A 277 5.61 13.97 -12.86
N GLY A 278 5.82 14.15 -11.57
CA GLY A 278 4.79 14.40 -10.57
C GLY A 278 5.16 13.88 -9.20
N GLN A 279 4.25 13.99 -8.27
CA GLN A 279 4.42 13.43 -6.93
C GLN A 279 4.39 11.91 -7.03
N THR A 280 5.51 11.27 -6.72
CA THR A 280 5.63 9.81 -6.87
C THR A 280 4.90 9.07 -5.74
N GLY A 281 4.23 7.97 -6.12
CA GLY A 281 3.37 7.18 -5.25
C GLY A 281 4.09 6.37 -4.17
N PHE A 282 4.13 5.05 -4.31
CA PHE A 282 4.45 4.07 -3.27
C PHE A 282 5.69 4.35 -2.40
N GLN A 283 6.73 4.95 -2.94
CA GLN A 283 7.98 5.19 -2.21
C GLN A 283 8.10 6.61 -1.66
N GLN A 284 7.02 7.36 -1.70
CA GLN A 284 7.01 8.73 -1.24
C GLN A 284 5.86 8.94 -0.26
N ASP A 285 6.16 8.64 1.00
CA ASP A 285 5.35 9.14 2.09
C ASP A 285 5.48 10.66 2.14
N PRO A 286 4.44 11.36 2.62
CA PRO A 286 4.56 12.79 2.87
C PRO A 286 5.76 13.07 3.78
N ILE A 287 6.60 14.00 3.38
CA ILE A 287 7.76 14.42 4.18
C ILE A 287 7.25 15.42 5.23
N LEU A 288 7.46 15.16 6.52
CA LEU A 288 7.28 16.20 7.52
C LEU A 288 8.52 17.08 7.56
N ALA A 289 8.40 18.27 7.04
CA ALA A 289 9.49 19.21 6.96
C ALA A 289 9.09 20.63 7.39
N CYS A 290 10.08 21.48 7.55
CA CYS A 290 9.84 22.88 7.77
C CYS A 290 9.10 23.46 6.57
N ARG A 291 7.98 24.13 6.79
CA ARG A 291 7.13 24.74 5.76
C ARG A 291 7.90 25.73 4.88
N ASP A 292 8.78 26.51 5.49
CA ASP A 292 9.70 27.41 4.81
C ASP A 292 11.13 26.89 5.00
N GLN A 293 11.62 26.17 4.02
CA GLN A 293 12.97 25.58 4.05
C GLN A 293 14.06 26.65 4.18
N SER A 294 13.83 27.88 3.70
CA SER A 294 14.76 29.00 3.90
C SER A 294 14.86 29.44 5.37
N ALA A 295 13.89 29.12 6.18
CA ALA A 295 13.87 29.36 7.62
C ALA A 295 14.37 28.17 8.45
N PHE A 296 14.80 27.07 7.82
CA PHE A 296 15.33 25.90 8.51
C PHE A 296 16.48 26.29 9.45
N GLY A 297 16.49 25.67 10.63
CA GLY A 297 17.47 25.99 11.68
C GLY A 297 17.20 27.31 12.46
N THR A 298 16.19 28.08 12.08
CA THR A 298 15.73 29.27 12.82
C THR A 298 14.64 28.93 13.84
N ALA A 299 14.26 29.88 14.69
CA ALA A 299 13.17 29.71 15.65
C ALA A 299 11.79 29.45 14.99
N ALA A 300 11.64 29.72 13.70
CA ALA A 300 10.40 29.42 12.96
C ALA A 300 10.16 27.90 12.80
N CYS A 301 11.23 27.10 12.75
CA CYS A 301 11.17 25.65 12.62
C CYS A 301 11.67 24.87 13.84
N THR A 302 12.21 25.54 14.88
CA THR A 302 12.81 24.88 16.06
C THR A 302 11.88 24.74 17.26
N GLY A 303 10.66 25.29 17.19
CA GLY A 303 9.64 25.06 18.24
C GLY A 303 8.95 23.70 18.01
N PRO A 304 8.50 23.00 19.07
CA PRO A 304 7.77 21.77 18.91
C PRO A 304 6.56 22.02 17.98
N PHE A 305 6.62 21.45 16.77
CA PHE A 305 5.59 21.48 15.74
C PHE A 305 5.24 22.83 15.09
N ASN A 306 5.86 23.95 15.48
CA ASN A 306 5.64 25.24 14.85
C ASN A 306 6.40 25.32 13.50
N GLY A 307 5.65 25.55 12.43
CA GLY A 307 6.20 25.75 11.09
C GLY A 307 6.51 24.47 10.32
N LEU A 308 6.09 23.31 10.80
CA LEU A 308 6.16 22.06 10.04
C LEU A 308 4.90 21.86 9.18
N ALA A 309 5.04 21.18 8.06
CA ALA A 309 3.97 20.78 7.17
C ALA A 309 4.27 19.43 6.55
N PHE A 310 3.24 18.75 6.04
CA PHE A 310 3.44 17.61 5.14
C PHE A 310 3.71 18.12 3.73
N ILE A 311 4.81 17.66 3.17
CA ILE A 311 5.27 18.04 1.83
C ILE A 311 5.29 16.78 0.96
N LEU A 312 4.65 16.87 -0.20
CA LEU A 312 4.68 15.87 -1.26
C LEU A 312 5.42 16.47 -2.47
N PRO A 313 6.75 16.39 -2.52
CA PRO A 313 7.49 17.03 -3.58
C PRO A 313 7.30 16.32 -4.92
N GLU A 314 7.33 17.08 -6.00
CA GLU A 314 7.39 16.54 -7.35
C GLU A 314 8.77 15.96 -7.65
N THR A 315 8.79 14.91 -8.44
CA THR A 315 10.01 14.26 -8.89
C THR A 315 9.90 13.83 -10.34
N ASP A 316 11.04 13.80 -11.02
CA ASP A 316 11.20 13.12 -12.28
C ASP A 316 11.62 11.66 -12.03
N THR A 317 10.94 10.70 -12.65
CA THR A 317 11.30 9.30 -12.53
C THR A 317 11.41 8.64 -13.90
N PHE A 318 12.57 8.03 -14.15
CA PHE A 318 12.85 7.23 -15.33
C PHE A 318 12.79 5.76 -14.94
N GLY A 319 11.96 4.97 -15.64
CA GLY A 319 11.73 3.57 -15.32
C GLY A 319 12.10 2.64 -16.47
N ALA A 320 12.47 1.43 -16.13
CA ALA A 320 12.58 0.32 -17.07
C ALA A 320 12.15 -0.99 -16.40
N SER A 321 11.44 -1.85 -17.13
CA SER A 321 11.11 -3.19 -16.67
C SER A 321 11.41 -4.23 -17.74
N ALA A 322 11.67 -5.46 -17.33
CA ALA A 322 11.76 -6.61 -18.21
C ALA A 322 11.29 -7.87 -17.50
N SER A 323 10.61 -8.74 -18.24
CA SER A 323 10.17 -10.05 -17.74
C SER A 323 10.27 -11.12 -18.84
N GLY A 324 10.46 -12.35 -18.43
CA GLY A 324 10.58 -13.44 -19.39
C GLY A 324 10.50 -14.82 -18.75
N TYR A 325 10.36 -15.84 -19.60
CA TYR A 325 10.29 -17.25 -19.17
C TYR A 325 11.56 -18.01 -19.52
N MET A 326 12.17 -18.64 -18.53
CA MET A 326 13.32 -19.53 -18.69
C MET A 326 12.86 -20.99 -18.76
N ALA A 327 12.58 -21.50 -19.97
CA ALA A 327 12.04 -22.84 -20.19
C ALA A 327 12.93 -23.96 -19.62
N GLY A 328 14.26 -23.78 -19.61
CA GLY A 328 15.19 -24.77 -19.11
C GLY A 328 15.08 -25.10 -17.62
N ILE A 329 14.56 -24.17 -16.84
CA ILE A 329 14.37 -24.28 -15.37
C ILE A 329 12.93 -24.05 -14.93
N ASP A 330 11.99 -23.90 -15.88
CA ASP A 330 10.56 -23.69 -15.61
C ASP A 330 10.33 -22.53 -14.63
N THR A 331 10.85 -21.34 -14.98
CA THR A 331 10.88 -20.19 -14.07
C THR A 331 10.61 -18.92 -14.86
N VAL A 332 9.71 -18.08 -14.36
CA VAL A 332 9.53 -16.69 -14.81
C VAL A 332 10.47 -15.80 -14.00
N TRP A 333 11.09 -14.84 -14.64
CA TRP A 333 11.86 -13.80 -14.00
C TRP A 333 11.26 -12.43 -14.33
N ARG A 334 11.40 -11.50 -13.40
CA ARG A 334 10.98 -10.10 -13.53
C ARG A 334 12.06 -9.19 -12.95
N ALA A 335 12.30 -8.07 -13.61
CA ALA A 335 13.23 -7.05 -13.15
C ALA A 335 12.64 -5.67 -13.40
N GLU A 336 12.77 -4.81 -12.43
CA GLU A 336 12.42 -3.39 -12.54
C GLU A 336 13.58 -2.53 -12.09
N PHE A 337 13.66 -1.35 -12.69
CA PHE A 337 14.63 -0.33 -12.39
C PHE A 337 13.95 1.03 -12.48
N ALA A 338 14.20 1.91 -11.52
CA ALA A 338 13.82 3.30 -11.60
C ALA A 338 14.96 4.20 -11.09
N TYR A 339 15.06 5.37 -11.68
CA TYR A 339 15.99 6.42 -11.31
C TYR A 339 15.24 7.73 -11.15
N SER A 340 15.41 8.37 -10.01
CA SER A 340 14.89 9.71 -9.73
C SER A 340 16.06 10.61 -9.36
N PRO A 341 16.48 11.53 -10.27
CA PRO A 341 17.50 12.51 -9.94
C PRO A 341 16.99 13.48 -8.89
N ASP A 342 17.91 13.98 -8.06
CA ASP A 342 17.66 15.05 -7.07
C ASP A 342 16.37 14.83 -6.28
N ARG A 343 16.11 13.56 -5.86
CA ARG A 343 14.89 13.21 -5.14
C ARG A 343 14.87 13.85 -3.77
N PRO A 344 13.83 14.64 -3.43
CA PRO A 344 13.69 15.23 -2.11
C PRO A 344 13.41 14.17 -1.05
N LEU A 345 14.19 14.20 0.04
CA LEU A 345 14.03 13.32 1.21
C LEU A 345 14.06 14.18 2.48
N GLY A 346 13.30 13.73 3.48
CA GLY A 346 13.22 14.43 4.78
C GLY A 346 14.31 14.01 5.74
N THR A 347 14.82 14.96 6.54
CA THR A 347 15.66 14.66 7.68
C THR A 347 14.87 14.58 8.98
N ALA A 348 15.46 14.00 10.01
CA ALA A 348 14.83 13.83 11.34
C ALA A 348 14.36 15.14 12.00
N PHE A 349 14.88 16.30 11.55
CA PHE A 349 14.55 17.60 12.11
C PHE A 349 13.81 18.53 11.14
N GLY A 350 13.37 18.01 9.98
CA GLY A 350 12.50 18.75 9.06
C GLY A 350 13.24 19.56 7.98
N GLU A 351 14.51 19.27 7.70
CA GLU A 351 15.20 19.71 6.50
C GLU A 351 14.83 18.79 5.34
N ILE A 352 14.75 19.33 4.13
CA ILE A 352 14.66 18.54 2.90
C ILE A 352 16.03 18.56 2.24
N VAL A 353 16.51 17.38 1.89
CA VAL A 353 17.74 17.17 1.14
C VAL A 353 17.42 16.49 -0.18
N GLU A 354 18.15 16.81 -1.24
CA GLU A 354 17.98 16.23 -2.56
C GLU A 354 19.07 15.19 -2.82
N ILE A 355 18.67 13.95 -3.08
CA ILE A 355 19.59 12.82 -3.27
C ILE A 355 19.15 12.01 -4.49
N ASP A 356 20.08 11.65 -5.36
CA ASP A 356 19.83 10.72 -6.46
C ASP A 356 19.32 9.37 -5.89
N ALA A 357 18.15 8.92 -6.33
CA ALA A 357 17.56 7.67 -5.87
C ALA A 357 17.49 6.65 -7.01
N TRP A 358 17.93 5.43 -6.71
CA TRP A 358 17.92 4.30 -7.63
C TRP A 358 17.14 3.14 -6.98
N ASN A 359 16.16 2.62 -7.68
CA ASN A 359 15.34 1.50 -7.18
C ASN A 359 15.51 0.30 -8.09
N PHE A 360 15.81 -0.83 -7.50
CA PHE A 360 15.96 -2.10 -8.20
C PHE A 360 15.03 -3.13 -7.61
N VAL A 361 14.32 -3.86 -8.45
CA VAL A 361 13.58 -5.06 -8.05
C VAL A 361 13.97 -6.20 -8.96
N PHE A 362 14.25 -7.35 -8.38
CA PHE A 362 14.41 -8.59 -9.11
C PHE A 362 13.55 -9.67 -8.45
N GLY A 363 12.75 -10.35 -9.26
CA GLY A 363 11.86 -11.42 -8.82
C GLY A 363 11.94 -12.66 -9.68
N ILE A 364 11.67 -13.81 -9.08
CA ILE A 364 11.50 -15.08 -9.76
C ILE A 364 10.23 -15.78 -9.27
N ASP A 365 9.50 -16.39 -10.22
CA ASP A 365 8.36 -17.25 -9.95
C ASP A 365 8.67 -18.66 -10.45
N LYS A 366 8.65 -19.60 -9.53
CA LYS A 366 8.96 -21.00 -9.83
C LYS A 366 7.79 -21.91 -9.52
N THR A 367 7.40 -22.68 -10.51
CA THR A 367 6.47 -23.79 -10.32
C THR A 367 7.16 -24.98 -9.66
N LEU A 368 6.70 -25.39 -8.48
CA LEU A 368 7.22 -26.54 -7.72
C LEU A 368 6.25 -27.71 -7.78
N ARG A 369 6.74 -28.89 -8.17
CA ARG A 369 5.95 -30.12 -8.22
C ARG A 369 6.04 -30.88 -6.91
N LEU A 370 5.25 -30.44 -5.91
CA LEU A 370 5.28 -30.95 -4.54
C LEU A 370 4.22 -32.00 -4.24
N GLN A 371 3.48 -32.49 -5.26
CA GLN A 371 2.42 -33.49 -5.10
C GLN A 371 2.88 -34.78 -4.43
N ASN A 372 4.08 -35.27 -4.78
CA ASN A 372 4.64 -36.49 -4.26
C ASN A 372 5.34 -36.35 -2.90
N THR A 373 5.73 -35.13 -2.53
CA THR A 373 6.48 -34.85 -1.29
C THR A 373 5.62 -34.26 -0.19
N LEU A 374 4.75 -33.29 -0.52
CA LEU A 374 3.87 -32.61 0.41
C LEU A 374 2.39 -32.93 0.19
N GLY A 375 2.03 -33.74 -0.81
CA GLY A 375 0.66 -34.14 -1.10
C GLY A 375 -0.22 -33.01 -1.64
N THR A 376 0.36 -32.01 -2.29
CA THR A 376 -0.42 -30.92 -2.94
C THR A 376 -1.29 -31.48 -4.07
N SER A 377 -2.43 -30.88 -4.33
CA SER A 377 -3.36 -31.34 -5.38
C SER A 377 -2.93 -30.89 -6.79
N SER A 378 -2.24 -29.77 -6.87
CA SER A 378 -1.67 -29.20 -8.11
C SER A 378 -0.25 -28.66 -7.85
N PRO A 379 0.49 -28.24 -8.89
CA PRO A 379 1.78 -27.59 -8.69
C PRO A 379 1.67 -26.36 -7.78
N SER A 380 2.67 -26.18 -6.95
CA SER A 380 2.79 -25.07 -6.01
C SER A 380 3.55 -23.91 -6.65
N LEU A 381 3.22 -22.68 -6.29
CA LEU A 381 3.97 -21.50 -6.73
C LEU A 381 4.91 -21.04 -5.62
N PHE A 382 6.16 -20.83 -5.97
CA PHE A 382 7.18 -20.23 -5.12
C PHE A 382 7.69 -18.95 -5.79
N THR A 383 7.53 -17.82 -5.11
CA THR A 383 7.98 -16.50 -5.55
C THR A 383 9.03 -15.97 -4.60
N VAL A 384 10.09 -15.41 -5.13
CA VAL A 384 11.11 -14.67 -4.34
C VAL A 384 11.35 -13.34 -5.04
N GLN A 385 11.40 -12.27 -4.25
CA GLN A 385 11.75 -10.93 -4.72
C GLN A 385 12.81 -10.31 -3.81
N VAL A 386 13.69 -9.52 -4.41
CA VAL A 386 14.63 -8.66 -3.71
C VAL A 386 14.44 -7.25 -4.26
N PHE A 387 14.30 -6.31 -3.35
CA PHE A 387 14.19 -4.89 -3.62
C PHE A 387 15.39 -4.19 -2.98
N ASP A 388 16.01 -3.26 -3.70
CA ASP A 388 17.08 -2.40 -3.17
C ASP A 388 16.75 -0.93 -3.51
N TRP A 389 16.70 -0.12 -2.48
CA TRP A 389 16.65 1.32 -2.61
C TRP A 389 18.03 1.88 -2.34
N TYR A 390 18.72 2.26 -3.39
CA TYR A 390 20.09 2.73 -3.37
C TYR A 390 20.16 4.27 -3.42
N LEU A 391 20.77 4.85 -2.41
CA LEU A 391 20.91 6.30 -2.17
C LEU A 391 22.40 6.60 -1.99
N PRO A 392 23.19 6.82 -3.08
CA PRO A 392 24.65 6.80 -3.04
C PRO A 392 25.27 7.85 -2.12
N ASP A 393 24.62 8.99 -1.92
CA ASP A 393 25.18 10.11 -1.18
C ASP A 393 24.52 10.35 0.18
N VAL A 394 23.68 9.42 0.65
CA VAL A 394 22.90 9.60 1.90
C VAL A 394 23.78 9.75 3.15
N ASP A 395 24.93 9.09 3.18
CA ASP A 395 25.88 9.16 4.31
C ASP A 395 26.80 10.38 4.23
N ASP A 396 26.98 10.94 3.03
CA ASP A 396 27.83 12.11 2.77
C ASP A 396 27.06 13.43 2.87
N GLU A 397 25.72 13.36 2.88
CA GLU A 397 24.92 14.57 3.10
C GLU A 397 25.30 15.17 4.45
N PRO A 398 25.79 16.43 4.44
CA PRO A 398 26.11 17.08 5.67
C PRO A 398 24.79 17.17 6.46
N THR A 399 24.67 16.36 7.51
CA THR A 399 23.70 16.67 8.52
C THR A 399 23.94 18.13 8.85
N ALA A 400 23.09 19.04 8.38
CA ALA A 400 23.14 20.40 8.87
C ALA A 400 23.25 20.29 10.38
N ALA A 401 24.00 21.16 11.05
CA ALA A 401 24.29 21.03 12.48
C ALA A 401 23.03 20.84 13.36
N ALA A 402 21.87 20.83 12.76
CA ALA A 402 20.54 20.58 13.31
C ALA A 402 19.68 19.63 12.47
N GLY A 403 20.06 19.22 11.24
CA GLY A 403 19.20 18.47 10.32
C GLY A 403 18.98 17.01 10.70
N GLY A 404 19.95 16.40 11.31
CA GLY A 404 19.90 14.98 11.66
C GLY A 404 20.00 14.05 10.45
N ASP A 405 19.86 12.74 10.69
CA ASP A 405 19.91 11.74 9.63
C ASP A 405 18.71 11.85 8.67
N VAL A 406 18.92 11.45 7.43
CA VAL A 406 17.84 11.25 6.46
C VAL A 406 17.01 10.06 6.88
N VAL A 407 15.71 10.23 7.00
CA VAL A 407 14.80 9.23 7.59
C VAL A 407 13.84 8.64 6.57
N MET A 408 13.53 7.35 6.72
CA MET A 408 12.70 6.59 5.79
C MET A 408 11.29 7.11 5.68
N ASN A 409 10.74 7.61 6.75
CA ASN A 409 9.49 8.32 6.76
C ASN A 409 9.43 9.24 7.97
N PHE A 410 8.46 10.09 7.94
CA PHE A 410 8.19 11.07 8.95
C PHE A 410 8.16 10.54 10.39
N VAL A 411 7.77 9.30 10.60
CA VAL A 411 7.48 8.80 11.93
C VAL A 411 8.63 8.00 12.53
N GLY A 412 9.80 8.02 11.85
CA GLY A 412 11.05 7.49 12.41
C GLY A 412 11.10 5.97 12.45
N SER A 413 10.81 5.34 11.34
CA SER A 413 11.09 3.92 11.14
C SER A 413 12.57 3.63 10.90
N GLY A 414 13.45 4.59 11.09
CA GLY A 414 14.89 4.47 10.93
C GLY A 414 15.46 5.47 9.95
N LYS A 415 16.80 5.55 9.91
CA LYS A 415 17.50 6.31 8.89
C LYS A 415 17.63 5.49 7.62
N TYR A 416 17.79 6.16 6.49
CA TYR A 416 18.27 5.51 5.29
C TYR A 416 19.76 5.17 5.40
N ASP A 417 20.10 4.00 4.89
CA ASP A 417 21.48 3.63 4.53
C ASP A 417 21.68 3.79 3.01
N GLU A 418 22.93 3.72 2.55
CA GLU A 418 23.23 3.76 1.13
C GLU A 418 22.47 2.67 0.35
N HIS A 419 22.37 1.47 0.90
CA HIS A 419 21.58 0.36 0.38
C HIS A 419 20.49 -0.06 1.38
N ASN A 420 19.24 0.01 0.97
CA ASN A 420 18.09 -0.40 1.78
C ASN A 420 17.44 -1.62 1.13
N VAL A 421 17.94 -2.79 1.50
CA VAL A 421 17.62 -4.06 0.84
C VAL A 421 16.55 -4.81 1.61
N ILE A 422 15.45 -5.12 0.93
CA ILE A 422 14.35 -5.93 1.46
C ILE A 422 14.15 -7.15 0.57
N ALA A 423 13.89 -8.30 1.17
CA ALA A 423 13.56 -9.54 0.46
C ALA A 423 12.19 -10.07 0.87
N SER A 424 11.50 -10.69 -0.08
CA SER A 424 10.27 -11.43 0.17
C SER A 424 10.34 -12.83 -0.41
N ALA A 425 9.68 -13.78 0.25
CA ALA A 425 9.47 -15.14 -0.25
C ALA A 425 8.03 -15.58 -0.01
N ILE A 426 7.37 -16.09 -1.03
CA ILE A 426 5.96 -16.54 -0.98
C ILE A 426 5.89 -17.98 -1.46
N LEU A 427 5.28 -18.87 -0.69
CA LEU A 427 5.00 -20.23 -1.06
C LEU A 427 3.52 -20.54 -0.94
N ASN A 428 2.87 -20.88 -2.05
CA ASN A 428 1.47 -21.25 -2.10
C ASN A 428 1.33 -22.76 -2.36
N LEU A 429 0.67 -23.47 -1.44
CA LEU A 429 0.49 -24.92 -1.44
C LEU A 429 -1.01 -25.27 -1.56
N PRO A 430 -1.47 -25.71 -2.75
CA PRO A 430 -2.86 -26.08 -2.98
C PRO A 430 -3.18 -27.51 -2.55
N TYR A 431 -4.33 -27.73 -1.88
CA TYR A 431 -4.79 -29.02 -1.39
C TYR A 431 -6.27 -29.29 -1.70
N ALA A 432 -6.66 -30.56 -1.66
CA ALA A 432 -8.05 -31.04 -1.80
C ALA A 432 -8.74 -30.54 -3.08
N GLY A 433 -8.04 -30.58 -4.23
CA GLY A 433 -8.53 -30.06 -5.52
C GLY A 433 -8.66 -28.55 -5.49
N ASP A 434 -7.64 -27.90 -4.94
CA ASP A 434 -7.46 -26.44 -4.83
C ASP A 434 -8.55 -25.70 -4.01
N ARG A 435 -9.29 -26.48 -3.19
CA ARG A 435 -10.24 -25.90 -2.24
C ARG A 435 -9.60 -25.36 -0.97
N TRP A 436 -8.38 -25.78 -0.68
CA TRP A 436 -7.57 -25.27 0.41
C TRP A 436 -6.24 -24.78 -0.15
N THR A 437 -5.83 -23.60 0.25
CA THR A 437 -4.50 -23.08 -0.05
C THR A 437 -3.81 -22.71 1.25
N VAL A 438 -2.63 -23.28 1.49
CA VAL A 438 -1.73 -22.82 2.54
C VAL A 438 -0.75 -21.87 1.91
N SER A 439 -0.67 -20.65 2.43
CA SER A 439 0.27 -19.62 2.00
C SER A 439 1.27 -19.34 3.12
N LEU A 440 2.54 -19.28 2.77
CA LEU A 440 3.60 -18.87 3.68
C LEU A 440 4.30 -17.68 3.06
N VAL A 441 4.26 -16.53 3.72
CA VAL A 441 4.94 -15.32 3.29
C VAL A 441 6.01 -14.97 4.32
N GLY A 442 7.23 -14.75 3.87
CA GLY A 442 8.33 -14.23 4.66
C GLY A 442 8.83 -12.92 4.06
N LEU A 443 9.01 -11.92 4.88
CA LEU A 443 9.59 -10.62 4.56
C LEU A 443 10.82 -10.41 5.44
N SER A 444 11.88 -9.82 4.91
CA SER A 444 13.09 -9.52 5.69
C SER A 444 13.73 -8.23 5.20
N ASP A 445 14.04 -7.35 6.15
CA ASP A 445 14.93 -6.23 5.96
C ASP A 445 16.38 -6.74 6.10
N LEU A 446 17.10 -6.81 5.00
CA LEU A 446 18.45 -7.35 4.97
C LEU A 446 19.51 -6.32 5.38
N THR A 447 19.18 -5.04 5.34
CA THR A 447 20.06 -3.95 5.77
C THR A 447 20.01 -3.77 7.28
N ASN A 448 18.81 -3.57 7.86
CA ASN A 448 18.64 -3.23 9.27
C ASN A 448 18.23 -4.44 10.13
N GLY A 449 17.97 -5.59 9.50
CA GLY A 449 17.47 -6.78 10.19
C GLY A 449 15.96 -6.76 10.40
N GLY A 450 15.43 -7.84 10.97
CA GLY A 450 14.01 -8.00 11.20
C GLY A 450 13.21 -8.46 9.98
N GLY A 451 11.91 -8.60 10.18
CA GLY A 451 11.03 -9.10 9.13
C GLY A 451 9.61 -9.36 9.61
N ALA A 452 8.84 -10.02 8.74
CA ALA A 452 7.52 -10.54 9.05
C ALA A 452 7.36 -11.96 8.52
N PHE A 453 6.63 -12.78 9.25
CA PHE A 453 6.21 -14.10 8.82
C PHE A 453 4.68 -14.18 8.85
N ILE A 454 4.07 -14.44 7.68
CA ILE A 454 2.62 -14.36 7.49
C ILE A 454 2.11 -15.71 6.96
N PRO A 455 1.92 -16.72 7.82
CA PRO A 455 1.26 -17.96 7.44
C PRO A 455 -0.25 -17.76 7.31
N ALA A 456 -0.83 -18.35 6.27
CA ALA A 456 -2.27 -18.30 6.06
C ALA A 456 -2.84 -19.62 5.54
N VAL A 457 -4.11 -19.84 5.81
CA VAL A 457 -4.90 -20.92 5.24
C VAL A 457 -6.18 -20.35 4.66
N GLU A 458 -6.37 -20.53 3.37
CA GLU A 458 -7.61 -20.17 2.69
C GLU A 458 -8.44 -21.39 2.36
N TRP A 459 -9.74 -21.32 2.62
CA TRP A 459 -10.73 -22.33 2.28
C TRP A 459 -11.75 -21.76 1.28
N ALA A 460 -11.90 -22.46 0.15
CA ALA A 460 -12.88 -22.17 -0.90
C ALA A 460 -13.93 -23.30 -0.96
N PRO A 461 -14.98 -23.30 -0.13
CA PRO A 461 -16.00 -24.36 -0.12
C PRO A 461 -16.80 -24.44 -1.43
N GLY A 462 -16.78 -23.40 -2.22
CA GLY A 462 -17.42 -23.31 -3.52
C GLY A 462 -16.93 -22.11 -4.32
N PRO A 463 -17.50 -21.83 -5.48
CA PRO A 463 -17.00 -20.78 -6.37
C PRO A 463 -17.15 -19.37 -5.79
N LYS A 464 -18.07 -19.17 -4.85
CA LYS A 464 -18.44 -17.84 -4.35
C LYS A 464 -17.81 -17.47 -3.01
N TRP A 465 -17.38 -18.45 -2.23
CA TRP A 465 -16.86 -18.20 -0.89
C TRP A 465 -15.35 -18.34 -0.84
N ARG A 466 -14.72 -17.42 -0.11
CA ARG A 466 -13.30 -17.47 0.29
C ARG A 466 -13.24 -17.14 1.78
N ILE A 467 -12.68 -18.03 2.57
CA ILE A 467 -12.49 -17.84 4.01
C ILE A 467 -11.02 -18.05 4.30
N LYS A 468 -10.33 -16.99 4.74
CA LYS A 468 -8.90 -17.00 5.01
C LYS A 468 -8.66 -16.72 6.49
N LEU A 469 -7.85 -17.56 7.11
CA LEU A 469 -7.25 -17.32 8.42
C LEU A 469 -5.77 -17.04 8.21
N GLU A 470 -5.28 -15.96 8.79
CA GLU A 470 -3.91 -15.47 8.61
C GLU A 470 -3.36 -15.02 9.96
N ALA A 471 -2.08 -15.28 10.22
CA ALA A 471 -1.38 -14.69 11.33
C ALA A 471 -0.29 -13.75 10.77
N ASP A 472 -0.25 -12.52 11.25
CA ASP A 472 0.80 -11.57 10.94
C ASP A 472 1.74 -11.53 12.14
N ILE A 473 3.00 -11.95 11.95
CA ILE A 473 4.00 -12.07 13.02
C ILE A 473 5.21 -11.24 12.62
N PHE A 474 5.52 -10.23 13.43
CA PHE A 474 6.62 -9.31 13.19
C PHE A 474 7.80 -9.62 14.12
N PHE A 475 9.00 -9.39 13.65
CA PHE A 475 10.23 -9.53 14.44
C PHE A 475 11.28 -8.57 13.91
N GLY A 476 12.16 -8.06 14.77
CA GLY A 476 13.21 -7.22 14.22
C GLY A 476 13.95 -6.31 15.12
N GLY A 477 13.92 -6.59 16.38
CA GLY A 477 14.74 -5.89 17.33
C GLY A 477 14.10 -4.63 17.87
N ASP A 478 14.47 -4.37 19.08
CA ASP A 478 13.95 -3.33 19.96
C ASP A 478 14.24 -1.93 19.38
N THR A 479 13.32 -1.46 18.55
CA THR A 479 13.30 -0.09 18.05
C THR A 479 12.81 0.91 19.09
N GLN A 480 12.46 0.42 20.26
CA GLN A 480 11.85 1.18 21.36
C GLN A 480 12.92 1.84 22.24
N THR A 481 13.57 2.88 21.74
CA THR A 481 14.29 3.79 22.62
C THR A 481 13.30 4.85 23.11
N PRO A 482 12.89 4.83 24.39
CA PRO A 482 11.98 5.85 24.89
C PRO A 482 12.52 7.26 24.62
N GLY A 483 11.83 8.05 23.82
CA GLY A 483 12.14 9.46 23.55
C GLY A 483 13.24 9.72 22.52
N GLY A 484 13.67 8.73 21.73
CA GLY A 484 14.67 8.91 20.66
C GLY A 484 14.21 8.33 19.33
N PHE A 485 14.66 8.90 18.23
CA PHE A 485 14.61 8.25 16.94
C PHE A 485 15.61 7.10 16.98
N PRO A 486 15.20 5.84 16.77
CA PRO A 486 16.16 4.74 16.76
C PRO A 486 17.07 4.89 15.54
N PRO A 487 18.40 4.90 15.73
CA PRO A 487 19.33 5.18 14.64
C PRO A 487 19.37 4.09 13.56
N ASN A 488 18.81 2.91 13.79
CA ASN A 488 18.82 1.79 12.84
C ASN A 488 17.58 0.90 13.03
N ALA A 489 16.37 1.49 12.93
CA ALA A 489 15.18 0.68 13.03
C ALA A 489 14.89 -0.01 11.69
N SER A 490 14.72 -1.32 11.73
CA SER A 490 14.12 -2.09 10.65
C SER A 490 12.71 -1.55 10.34
N ILE A 491 12.35 -1.51 9.06
CA ILE A 491 10.97 -1.18 8.64
C ILE A 491 9.94 -2.13 9.31
N PHE A 492 10.29 -3.39 9.54
CA PHE A 492 9.43 -4.36 10.19
C PHE A 492 9.49 -4.29 11.71
N GLY A 493 10.63 -3.88 12.28
CA GLY A 493 10.79 -3.69 13.72
C GLY A 493 9.90 -2.58 14.29
N ALA A 494 9.48 -1.63 13.44
CA ALA A 494 8.49 -0.63 13.81
C ALA A 494 7.11 -1.22 14.14
N PHE A 495 6.85 -2.45 13.70
CA PHE A 495 5.61 -3.20 13.93
C PHE A 495 5.79 -4.33 14.95
N GLU A 496 6.93 -4.42 15.65
CA GLU A 496 7.11 -5.36 16.76
C GLU A 496 5.99 -5.15 17.81
N ASN A 497 5.44 -6.21 18.34
CA ASN A 497 4.25 -6.27 19.18
C ASN A 497 2.90 -5.98 18.47
N MET A 498 2.87 -5.82 17.15
CA MET A 498 1.62 -5.72 16.38
C MET A 498 1.17 -7.08 15.81
N ASP A 499 1.61 -8.16 16.45
CA ASP A 499 1.20 -9.52 16.05
C ASP A 499 -0.31 -9.68 16.12
N GLN A 500 -0.91 -10.19 15.05
CA GLN A 500 -2.35 -10.37 14.99
C GLN A 500 -2.76 -11.70 14.34
N LEU A 501 -3.97 -12.14 14.67
CA LEU A 501 -4.67 -13.20 13.95
C LEU A 501 -5.87 -12.59 13.22
N LEU A 502 -5.92 -12.75 11.91
CA LEU A 502 -6.96 -12.21 11.04
C LEU A 502 -7.83 -13.32 10.44
N LEU A 503 -9.14 -13.17 10.55
CA LEU A 503 -10.12 -13.92 9.79
C LEU A 503 -10.74 -13.01 8.71
N ARG A 504 -10.66 -13.44 7.45
CA ARG A 504 -11.31 -12.78 6.31
C ARG A 504 -12.33 -13.74 5.68
N ALA A 505 -13.59 -13.33 5.61
CA ALA A 505 -14.62 -14.05 4.89
C ALA A 505 -15.13 -13.20 3.72
N SER A 506 -15.13 -13.74 2.50
CA SER A 506 -15.58 -13.06 1.29
C SER A 506 -16.63 -13.87 0.57
N TYR A 507 -17.69 -13.20 0.14
CA TYR A 507 -18.72 -13.77 -0.72
C TYR A 507 -18.74 -12.98 -2.05
N GLN A 508 -18.55 -13.67 -3.15
CA GLN A 508 -18.48 -13.09 -4.51
C GLN A 508 -19.79 -13.37 -5.26
N PHE A 509 -20.25 -12.40 -6.05
CA PHE A 509 -21.47 -12.49 -6.86
C PHE A 509 -21.28 -11.85 -8.25
#